data_f9b64697057b88f943b5c2f5f382ff2b
#
_entry.id   f9b64697057b88f943b5c2f5f382ff2b
#
_cell.length_a   1.000
_cell.length_b   1.000
_cell.length_c   1.000
_cell.angle_alpha   90.00
_cell.angle_beta   90.00
_cell.angle_gamma   90.00
#
_symmetry.space_group_name_H-M   'P 1'
#
loop_
_entity.id
_entity.type
_entity.pdbx_description
1 polymer ?
#
loop_
_entity_poly.entity_id
_entity_poly.type
_entity_poly.pdbx_seq_one_letter_code
_entity_poly.pdbx_strand_id
1 'polypeptide(L)'
;EETYDGGHDVGRLINTLSHQLKRQMCIQEGEDCLTTNMQRLMLHYILFESLKRDIYQKDVEKEFKIRRSTATGTLQILEKNGFIRREPVKRDARLKKLVPTEKAKGVRQHILDNIRYIEALLAKDIPEEKLSVCREVLEQMSRNLSGNEKRREEITDHE
;
A
#
# COMPACT_ATOMS: atom_id res chain seq x y z
N GLU A 1 -0.63 -1.12 40.91
CA GLU A 1 0.03 -1.77 39.76
C GLU A 1 -1.07 -2.25 38.81
N GLU A 2 -1.37 -1.48 37.78
CA GLU A 2 -2.24 -1.95 36.68
C GLU A 2 -1.49 -3.06 35.97
N THR A 3 -1.97 -4.28 36.09
CA THR A 3 -1.49 -5.42 35.32
C THR A 3 -1.86 -5.21 33.85
N TYR A 4 -0.87 -4.90 33.02
CA TYR A 4 -1.00 -4.81 31.56
C TYR A 4 -1.44 -6.17 31.02
N ASP A 5 -2.73 -6.31 30.70
CA ASP A 5 -3.28 -7.48 29.99
C ASP A 5 -3.06 -7.34 28.47
N GLY A 6 -1.84 -7.64 28.03
CA GLY A 6 -1.42 -7.51 26.62
C GLY A 6 -2.15 -8.40 25.62
N GLY A 7 -3.25 -9.04 26.00
CA GLY A 7 -4.01 -9.97 25.13
C GLY A 7 -4.94 -9.30 24.11
N HIS A 8 -5.38 -8.06 24.36
CA HIS A 8 -6.45 -7.39 23.62
C HIS A 8 -6.03 -6.07 22.94
N ASP A 9 -4.73 -5.78 22.85
CA ASP A 9 -4.25 -4.55 22.24
C ASP A 9 -4.54 -4.50 20.75
N VAL A 10 -5.25 -3.47 20.30
CA VAL A 10 -5.58 -3.23 18.89
C VAL A 10 -4.31 -3.16 18.02
N GLY A 11 -3.26 -2.48 18.49
CA GLY A 11 -2.00 -2.39 17.78
C GLY A 11 -1.34 -3.76 17.56
N ARG A 12 -1.40 -4.65 18.56
CA ARG A 12 -0.91 -6.02 18.44
C ARG A 12 -1.71 -6.82 17.44
N LEU A 13 -3.05 -6.70 17.44
CA LEU A 13 -3.92 -7.37 16.47
C LEU A 13 -3.63 -6.90 15.05
N ILE A 14 -3.50 -5.59 14.84
CA ILE A 14 -3.15 -5.02 13.52
C ILE A 14 -1.80 -5.56 13.05
N ASN A 15 -0.80 -5.60 13.92
CA ASN A 15 0.53 -6.12 13.58
C ASN A 15 0.47 -7.61 13.23
N THR A 16 -0.26 -8.42 14.01
CA THR A 16 -0.46 -9.84 13.75
C THR A 16 -1.13 -10.08 12.39
N LEU A 17 -2.23 -9.36 12.11
CA LEU A 17 -2.91 -9.43 10.82
C LEU A 17 -1.99 -9.02 9.66
N SER A 18 -1.20 -7.97 9.83
CA SER A 18 -0.22 -7.54 8.83
C SER A 18 0.79 -8.65 8.50
N HIS A 19 1.30 -9.36 9.51
CA HIS A 19 2.20 -10.49 9.30
C HIS A 19 1.51 -11.69 8.65
N GLN A 20 0.26 -11.98 9.02
CA GLN A 20 -0.53 -13.06 8.40
C GLN A 20 -0.82 -12.77 6.93
N LEU A 21 -1.23 -11.54 6.60
CA LEU A 21 -1.42 -11.09 5.22
C LEU A 21 -0.15 -11.24 4.39
N LYS A 22 1.00 -10.79 4.91
CA LYS A 22 2.28 -10.96 4.22
C LYS A 22 2.58 -12.42 3.88
N ARG A 23 2.31 -13.35 4.81
CA ARG A 23 2.50 -14.80 4.57
C ARG A 23 1.58 -15.34 3.48
N GLN A 24 0.28 -14.98 3.50
CA GLN A 24 -0.67 -15.42 2.47
C GLN A 24 -0.28 -14.96 1.06
N MET A 25 0.43 -13.85 0.96
CA MET A 25 0.88 -13.30 -0.31
C MET A 25 2.17 -13.93 -0.85
N CYS A 26 2.98 -14.51 0.03
CA CYS A 26 4.22 -15.19 -0.36
C CYS A 26 4.00 -16.59 -0.97
N ILE A 27 2.78 -17.13 -0.92
CA ILE A 27 2.50 -18.53 -1.31
C ILE A 27 2.27 -18.71 -2.82
N GLN A 28 2.12 -17.64 -3.59
CA GLN A 28 2.03 -17.75 -5.04
C GLN A 28 3.39 -17.47 -5.71
N GLU A 29 4.23 -18.49 -5.73
CA GLU A 29 5.43 -18.53 -6.55
C GLU A 29 5.02 -18.64 -8.02
N GLY A 30 5.07 -17.51 -8.71
CA GLY A 30 5.09 -17.43 -10.17
C GLY A 30 6.29 -16.55 -10.55
N GLU A 31 6.75 -16.66 -11.78
CA GLU A 31 7.90 -15.93 -12.34
C GLU A 31 7.84 -14.40 -12.24
N ASP A 32 6.76 -13.86 -11.69
CA ASP A 32 6.57 -12.44 -11.45
C ASP A 32 7.19 -12.03 -10.12
N CYS A 33 8.31 -11.32 -10.20
CA CYS A 33 9.15 -10.80 -9.10
C CYS A 33 8.44 -9.79 -8.16
N LEU A 34 7.12 -9.85 -7.98
CA LEU A 34 6.38 -9.05 -7.01
C LEU A 34 6.30 -9.79 -5.68
N THR A 35 7.29 -9.57 -4.83
CA THR A 35 7.47 -10.34 -3.59
C THR A 35 6.65 -9.81 -2.42
N THR A 36 6.14 -8.58 -2.48
CA THR A 36 5.38 -7.98 -1.38
C THR A 36 4.00 -7.50 -1.81
N ASN A 37 3.06 -7.52 -0.85
CA ASN A 37 1.72 -6.95 -1.07
C ASN A 37 1.77 -5.47 -1.48
N MET A 38 2.63 -4.69 -0.84
CA MET A 38 2.77 -3.27 -1.17
C MET A 38 3.15 -3.06 -2.63
N GLN A 39 4.05 -3.88 -3.18
CA GLN A 39 4.42 -3.84 -4.60
C GLN A 39 3.21 -4.13 -5.50
N ARG A 40 2.42 -5.15 -5.17
CA ARG A 40 1.22 -5.53 -5.94
C ARG A 40 0.14 -4.46 -5.89
N LEU A 41 -0.18 -3.96 -4.70
CA LEU A 41 -1.17 -2.89 -4.53
C LEU A 41 -0.74 -1.61 -5.24
N MET A 42 0.53 -1.24 -5.13
CA MET A 42 1.07 -0.05 -5.78
C MET A 42 1.06 -0.20 -7.31
N LEU A 43 1.44 -1.35 -7.83
CA LEU A 43 1.35 -1.62 -9.27
C LEU A 43 -0.10 -1.61 -9.74
N HIS A 44 -1.02 -2.22 -8.99
CA HIS A 44 -2.45 -2.18 -9.28
C HIS A 44 -2.96 -0.73 -9.35
N TYR A 45 -2.65 0.09 -8.35
CA TYR A 45 -3.03 1.50 -8.34
C TYR A 45 -2.50 2.24 -9.58
N ILE A 46 -1.22 2.08 -9.91
CA ILE A 46 -0.60 2.72 -11.08
C ILE A 46 -1.29 2.25 -12.37
N LEU A 47 -1.57 0.94 -12.52
CA LEU A 47 -2.24 0.38 -13.69
C LEU A 47 -3.65 0.97 -13.92
N PHE A 48 -4.43 1.20 -12.85
CA PHE A 48 -5.79 1.68 -12.97
C PHE A 48 -5.88 3.20 -13.09
N GLU A 49 -5.14 3.91 -12.25
CA GLU A 49 -5.19 5.36 -12.26
C GLU A 49 -4.52 5.98 -13.49
N SER A 50 -3.48 5.32 -14.05
CA SER A 50 -2.84 5.78 -15.29
C SER A 50 -3.76 5.75 -16.52
N LEU A 51 -4.89 5.04 -16.46
CA LEU A 51 -5.92 5.09 -17.49
C LEU A 51 -6.74 6.39 -17.48
N LYS A 52 -6.79 7.07 -16.32
CA LYS A 52 -7.60 8.27 -16.11
C LYS A 52 -6.79 9.55 -16.12
N ARG A 53 -5.56 9.51 -15.63
CA ARG A 53 -4.67 10.66 -15.47
C ARG A 53 -3.20 10.27 -15.39
N ASP A 54 -2.34 11.25 -15.50
CA ASP A 54 -0.92 11.08 -15.25
C ASP A 54 -0.66 10.82 -13.77
N ILE A 55 0.16 9.81 -13.45
CA ILE A 55 0.49 9.39 -12.09
C ILE A 55 1.95 9.71 -11.79
N TYR A 56 2.17 10.26 -10.60
CA TYR A 56 3.47 10.65 -10.07
C TYR A 56 3.73 9.98 -8.72
N GLN A 57 4.98 9.99 -8.27
CA GLN A 57 5.34 9.42 -6.97
C GLN A 57 4.55 10.03 -5.82
N LYS A 58 4.25 11.34 -5.85
CA LYS A 58 3.43 12.01 -4.82
C LYS A 58 2.01 11.44 -4.71
N ASP A 59 1.43 10.99 -5.81
CA ASP A 59 0.12 10.34 -5.80
C ASP A 59 0.16 9.03 -5.04
N VAL A 60 1.23 8.25 -5.24
CA VAL A 60 1.48 7.00 -4.53
C VAL A 60 1.71 7.25 -3.03
N GLU A 61 2.53 8.23 -2.67
CA GLU A 61 2.78 8.63 -1.28
C GLU A 61 1.46 8.96 -0.55
N LYS A 62 0.59 9.73 -1.21
CA LYS A 62 -0.70 10.14 -0.67
C LYS A 62 -1.70 8.98 -0.55
N GLU A 63 -1.83 8.17 -1.60
CA GLU A 63 -2.77 7.04 -1.62
C GLU A 63 -2.47 6.03 -0.52
N PHE A 64 -1.20 5.62 -0.43
CA PHE A 64 -0.77 4.60 0.53
C PHE A 64 -0.37 5.16 1.90
N LYS A 65 -0.42 6.49 2.09
CA LYS A 65 -0.03 7.17 3.34
C LYS A 65 1.37 6.72 3.81
N ILE A 66 2.30 6.65 2.88
CA ILE A 66 3.68 6.22 3.13
C ILE A 66 4.67 7.36 2.94
N ARG A 67 5.83 7.23 3.59
CA ARG A 67 6.93 8.18 3.44
C ARG A 67 7.56 8.11 2.05
N ARG A 68 8.12 9.23 1.60
CA ARG A 68 8.80 9.36 0.31
C ARG A 68 9.87 8.29 0.09
N SER A 69 10.66 7.95 1.12
CA SER A 69 11.70 6.90 1.04
C SER A 69 11.11 5.52 0.75
N THR A 70 9.99 5.17 1.40
CA THR A 70 9.28 3.90 1.18
C THR A 70 8.70 3.84 -0.24
N ALA A 71 8.05 4.91 -0.71
CA ALA A 71 7.54 5.00 -2.07
C ALA A 71 8.69 4.86 -3.09
N THR A 72 9.79 5.59 -2.88
CA THR A 72 10.97 5.54 -3.76
C THR A 72 11.52 4.12 -3.85
N GLY A 73 11.74 3.44 -2.72
CA GLY A 73 12.28 2.07 -2.70
C GLY A 73 11.37 1.08 -3.44
N THR A 74 10.06 1.13 -3.18
CA THR A 74 9.10 0.23 -3.84
C THR A 74 9.01 0.50 -5.34
N LEU A 75 8.95 1.77 -5.76
CA LEU A 75 8.91 2.15 -7.17
C LEU A 75 10.20 1.77 -7.91
N GLN A 76 11.36 1.84 -7.27
CA GLN A 76 12.63 1.37 -7.84
C GLN A 76 12.60 -0.14 -8.11
N ILE A 77 12.02 -0.93 -7.22
CA ILE A 77 11.86 -2.36 -7.40
C ILE A 77 10.91 -2.65 -8.57
N LEU A 78 9.77 -1.97 -8.67
CA LEU A 78 8.84 -2.11 -9.79
C LEU A 78 9.48 -1.74 -11.13
N GLU A 79 10.29 -0.68 -11.16
CA GLU A 79 11.02 -0.25 -12.35
C GLU A 79 12.12 -1.24 -12.74
N LYS A 80 12.94 -1.70 -11.77
CA LYS A 80 13.97 -2.72 -11.98
C LYS A 80 13.40 -4.02 -12.52
N ASN A 81 12.22 -4.42 -12.06
CA ASN A 81 11.52 -5.62 -12.51
C ASN A 81 10.76 -5.42 -13.83
N GLY A 82 10.82 -4.23 -14.41
CA GLY A 82 10.24 -3.93 -15.71
C GLY A 82 8.72 -3.74 -15.71
N PHE A 83 8.09 -3.51 -14.56
CA PHE A 83 6.64 -3.27 -14.48
C PHE A 83 6.25 -1.82 -14.75
N ILE A 84 7.09 -0.87 -14.39
CA ILE A 84 6.89 0.55 -14.67
C ILE A 84 8.15 1.15 -15.30
N ARG A 85 7.97 2.30 -15.93
CA ARG A 85 9.05 3.19 -16.34
C ARG A 85 8.75 4.62 -15.89
N ARG A 86 9.78 5.43 -15.70
CA ARG A 86 9.65 6.83 -15.32
C ARG A 86 9.95 7.70 -16.54
N GLU A 87 8.96 8.45 -16.98
CA GLU A 87 9.08 9.36 -18.11
C GLU A 87 9.21 10.81 -17.62
N PRO A 88 10.19 11.58 -18.13
CA PRO A 88 10.29 12.99 -17.80
C PRO A 88 9.10 13.76 -18.38
N VAL A 89 8.63 14.75 -17.63
CA VAL A 89 7.54 15.63 -18.11
C VAL A 89 8.14 16.84 -18.81
N LYS A 90 7.64 17.16 -20.00
CA LYS A 90 8.16 18.28 -20.83
C LYS A 90 8.17 19.64 -20.11
N ARG A 91 7.27 19.84 -19.13
CA ARG A 91 7.14 21.13 -18.40
C ARG A 91 8.03 21.23 -17.17
N ASP A 92 8.45 20.08 -16.59
CA ASP A 92 9.31 20.05 -15.42
C ASP A 92 10.11 18.73 -15.40
N ALA A 93 11.38 18.82 -15.70
CA ALA A 93 12.30 17.66 -15.73
C ALA A 93 12.47 16.97 -14.37
N ARG A 94 12.07 17.64 -13.27
CA ARG A 94 12.10 17.07 -11.91
C ARG A 94 10.92 16.15 -11.66
N LEU A 95 9.82 16.32 -12.38
CA LEU A 95 8.64 15.46 -12.31
C LEU A 95 8.82 14.29 -13.27
N LYS A 96 8.68 13.08 -12.74
CA LYS A 96 8.70 11.86 -13.54
C LYS A 96 7.35 11.17 -13.43
N LYS A 97 6.69 11.02 -14.57
CA LYS A 97 5.45 10.27 -14.71
C LYS A 97 5.73 8.79 -14.58
N LEU A 98 4.89 8.09 -13.85
CA LEU A 98 4.92 6.64 -13.70
C LEU A 98 4.05 6.02 -14.81
N VAL A 99 4.67 5.22 -15.66
CA VAL A 99 3.99 4.59 -16.81
C VAL A 99 4.10 3.08 -16.70
N PRO A 100 2.97 2.35 -16.63
CA PRO A 100 2.98 0.89 -16.65
C PRO A 100 3.46 0.36 -18.00
N THR A 101 4.25 -0.70 -17.98
CA THR A 101 4.75 -1.37 -19.17
C THR A 101 3.75 -2.43 -19.68
N GLU A 102 3.99 -2.99 -20.87
CA GLU A 102 3.19 -4.12 -21.40
C GLU A 102 3.29 -5.35 -20.48
N LYS A 103 4.45 -5.58 -19.84
CA LYS A 103 4.61 -6.62 -18.82
C LYS A 103 3.61 -6.41 -17.67
N ALA A 104 3.49 -5.19 -17.15
CA ALA A 104 2.55 -4.86 -16.07
C ALA A 104 1.09 -5.08 -16.50
N LYS A 105 0.74 -4.73 -17.73
CA LYS A 105 -0.60 -4.96 -18.27
C LYS A 105 -0.92 -6.46 -18.37
N GLY A 106 0.07 -7.28 -18.74
CA GLY A 106 -0.09 -8.74 -18.83
C GLY A 106 -0.42 -9.40 -17.49
N VAL A 107 0.16 -8.91 -16.38
CA VAL A 107 -0.09 -9.47 -15.04
C VAL A 107 -1.29 -8.84 -14.32
N ARG A 108 -1.95 -7.87 -14.93
CA ARG A 108 -3.06 -7.12 -14.32
C ARG A 108 -4.17 -8.01 -13.78
N GLN A 109 -4.62 -9.00 -14.57
CA GLN A 109 -5.71 -9.87 -14.15
C GLN A 109 -5.31 -10.72 -12.95
N HIS A 110 -4.10 -11.24 -12.95
CA HIS A 110 -3.56 -12.03 -11.85
C HIS A 110 -3.48 -11.22 -10.54
N ILE A 111 -3.02 -9.96 -10.62
CA ILE A 111 -2.99 -9.05 -9.47
C ILE A 111 -4.41 -8.82 -8.92
N LEU A 112 -5.39 -8.59 -9.79
CA LEU A 112 -6.79 -8.41 -9.41
C LEU A 112 -7.37 -9.63 -8.71
N ASP A 113 -7.12 -10.81 -9.26
CA ASP A 113 -7.66 -12.06 -8.73
C ASP A 113 -7.05 -12.36 -7.34
N ASN A 114 -5.77 -12.07 -7.15
CA ASN A 114 -5.11 -12.19 -5.86
C ASN A 114 -5.68 -11.21 -4.81
N ILE A 115 -5.89 -9.95 -5.18
CA ILE A 115 -6.52 -8.97 -4.30
C ILE A 115 -7.92 -9.45 -3.89
N ARG A 116 -8.76 -9.88 -4.85
CA ARG A 116 -10.11 -10.38 -4.57
C ARG A 116 -10.10 -11.61 -3.66
N TYR A 117 -9.17 -12.52 -3.89
CA TYR A 117 -9.00 -13.70 -3.04
C TYR A 117 -8.70 -13.32 -1.58
N ILE A 118 -7.75 -12.41 -1.37
CA ILE A 118 -7.39 -11.95 -0.02
C ILE A 118 -8.54 -11.20 0.64
N GLU A 119 -9.23 -10.32 -0.07
CA GLU A 119 -10.41 -9.61 0.46
C GLU A 119 -11.53 -10.59 0.84
N ALA A 120 -11.80 -11.59 0.02
CA ALA A 120 -12.79 -12.63 0.34
C ALA A 120 -12.38 -13.46 1.57
N LEU A 121 -11.10 -13.76 1.71
CA LEU A 121 -10.56 -14.48 2.87
C LEU A 121 -10.72 -13.67 4.16
N LEU A 122 -10.42 -12.38 4.11
CA LEU A 122 -10.59 -11.45 5.24
C LEU A 122 -12.06 -11.29 5.65
N ALA A 123 -12.96 -11.25 4.68
CA ALA A 123 -14.39 -11.04 4.92
C ALA A 123 -15.15 -12.32 5.30
N LYS A 124 -14.51 -13.48 5.22
CA LYS A 124 -15.18 -14.77 5.45
C LYS A 124 -15.88 -14.81 6.81
N ASP A 125 -17.16 -15.19 6.80
CA ASP A 125 -18.03 -15.35 7.97
C ASP A 125 -18.22 -14.04 8.79
N ILE A 126 -17.96 -12.88 8.20
CA ILE A 126 -18.16 -11.57 8.83
C ILE A 126 -19.28 -10.82 8.09
N PRO A 127 -20.35 -10.40 8.78
CA PRO A 127 -21.42 -9.59 8.18
C PRO A 127 -20.90 -8.26 7.62
N GLU A 128 -21.49 -7.79 6.50
CA GLU A 128 -21.04 -6.57 5.81
C GLU A 128 -21.15 -5.32 6.72
N GLU A 129 -22.16 -5.25 7.61
CA GLU A 129 -22.29 -4.16 8.57
C GLU A 129 -21.07 -4.04 9.50
N LYS A 130 -20.54 -5.20 9.95
CA LYS A 130 -19.32 -5.23 10.78
C LYS A 130 -18.08 -4.89 9.99
N LEU A 131 -17.99 -5.30 8.73
CA LEU A 131 -16.88 -4.94 7.84
C LEU A 131 -16.87 -3.44 7.54
N SER A 132 -18.04 -2.83 7.33
CA SER A 132 -18.17 -1.39 7.15
C SER A 132 -17.65 -0.62 8.36
N VAL A 133 -18.09 -0.99 9.55
CA VAL A 133 -17.60 -0.39 10.81
C VAL A 133 -16.10 -0.60 10.99
N CYS A 134 -15.59 -1.80 10.68
CA CYS A 134 -14.18 -2.10 10.77
C CYS A 134 -13.35 -1.17 9.85
N ARG A 135 -13.78 -0.97 8.60
CA ARG A 135 -13.12 -0.04 7.66
C ARG A 135 -13.08 1.39 8.22
N GLU A 136 -14.20 1.91 8.72
CA GLU A 136 -14.29 3.24 9.31
C GLU A 136 -13.35 3.42 10.52
N VAL A 137 -13.31 2.41 11.40
CA VAL A 137 -12.44 2.41 12.59
C VAL A 137 -10.97 2.37 12.20
N LEU A 138 -10.58 1.51 11.26
CA LEU A 138 -9.20 1.43 10.77
C LEU A 138 -8.75 2.74 10.10
N GLU A 139 -9.63 3.40 9.34
CA GLU A 139 -9.35 4.71 8.76
C GLU A 139 -9.19 5.79 9.85
N GLN A 140 -10.01 5.76 10.88
CA GLN A 140 -9.87 6.70 12.01
C GLN A 140 -8.56 6.47 12.76
N MET A 141 -8.17 5.21 13.01
CA MET A 141 -6.89 4.88 13.62
C MET A 141 -5.71 5.39 12.78
N SER A 142 -5.80 5.23 11.46
CA SER A 142 -4.80 5.75 10.53
C SER A 142 -4.68 7.29 10.59
N ARG A 143 -5.82 8.00 10.67
CA ARG A 143 -5.83 9.46 10.85
C ARG A 143 -5.20 9.89 12.16
N ASN A 144 -5.50 9.19 13.25
CA ASN A 144 -4.96 9.48 14.58
C ASN A 144 -3.42 9.36 14.61
N LEU A 145 -2.89 8.29 14.00
CA LEU A 145 -1.43 8.10 13.91
C LEU A 145 -0.76 9.17 13.06
N SER A 146 -1.33 9.50 11.89
CA SER A 146 -0.78 10.54 10.99
C SER A 146 -0.81 11.93 11.62
N GLY A 147 -1.82 12.25 12.43
CA GLY A 147 -1.90 13.51 13.17
C GLY A 147 -0.83 13.64 14.25
N ASN A 148 -0.48 12.52 14.89
CA ASN A 148 0.55 12.50 15.92
C ASN A 148 1.98 12.59 15.33
N GLU A 149 2.21 12.03 14.14
CA GLU A 149 3.50 12.15 13.44
C GLU A 149 3.80 13.62 13.08
N LYS A 150 2.83 14.35 12.52
CA LYS A 150 2.97 15.79 12.22
C LYS A 150 3.31 16.62 13.46
N ARG A 151 2.64 16.35 14.57
CA ARG A 151 2.90 17.05 15.84
C ARG A 151 4.30 16.78 16.40
N ARG A 152 4.85 15.59 16.17
CA ARG A 152 6.24 15.25 16.57
C ARG A 152 7.28 15.94 15.68
N GLU A 153 7.04 16.03 14.38
CA GLU A 153 7.92 16.71 13.44
C GLU A 153 7.99 18.22 13.74
N GLU A 154 6.85 18.87 14.06
CA GLU A 154 6.78 20.28 14.44
C GLU A 154 7.55 20.60 15.74
N ILE A 155 7.60 19.66 16.71
CA ILE A 155 8.36 19.83 17.97
C ILE A 155 9.87 19.70 17.72
N THR A 156 10.28 18.81 16.83
CA THR A 156 11.70 18.54 16.55
C THR A 156 12.35 19.64 15.70
N ASP A 157 11.57 20.35 14.87
CA ASP A 157 12.06 21.47 14.06
C ASP A 157 12.18 22.80 14.85
N HIS A 158 11.79 22.82 16.13
CA HIS A 158 11.88 23.99 17.02
C HIS A 158 12.93 23.84 18.15
N GLU A 159 13.70 22.75 18.17
CA GLU A 159 14.90 22.55 19.01
C GLU A 159 16.18 22.71 18.18
#